data_529e0f43611cc8af4d46cd3b1f188d25
#
_entry.id   529e0f43611cc8af4d46cd3b1f188d25
#
_cell.length_a   1.000
_cell.length_b   1.000
_cell.length_c   1.000
_cell.angle_alpha   90.00
_cell.angle_beta   90.00
_cell.angle_gamma   90.00
#
_symmetry.space_group_name_H-M   'P 1'
#
loop_
_entity.id
_entity.type
_entity.pdbx_description
1 polymer ?
#
loop_
_entity_poly.entity_id
_entity_poly.type
_entity_poly.pdbx_seq_one_letter_code
_entity_poly.pdbx_strand_id
1 'polypeptide(L)'
;MKRKTTTIAALALTTSVLVAGCGNGEKASTTKKESNKGMADKQVLNLLETAEIPSMDTSKSTDSVSFRVFVNAMEGLYRLDKDNKPTPGMAKDVKISEDKKTYTFELRDAKWSNGDPVRAQDFVYAWQRTLDKALAAEYAFILFDVKNAQKVNKGELPADQLGVKAKDDKTLVVELEQPAPYFLELTSFPTFFPLNEKYVKEQGDKYGLEADKLLYNGPFTMSQWKHEQNYQLKKNPNYWDKDTVKLDEINVSIVKETSTGVNLYDSDQADRVILTSEFVDKYKKE
;
A
#
# COMPACT_ATOMS: atom_id res chain seq x y z
N MET A 1 -25.47 71.37 4.16
CA MET A 1 -24.58 72.40 3.52
C MET A 1 -23.67 71.68 2.51
N LYS A 2 -23.78 72.15 1.23
CA LYS A 2 -22.79 72.19 0.13
C LYS A 2 -21.99 70.90 -0.20
N ARG A 3 -22.33 70.15 -1.31
CA ARG A 3 -21.85 70.38 -2.71
C ARG A 3 -20.31 70.18 -2.78
N LYS A 4 -19.74 69.25 -3.62
CA LYS A 4 -19.71 69.39 -5.10
C LYS A 4 -19.21 68.03 -5.73
N THR A 5 -19.87 67.70 -6.78
CA THR A 5 -19.51 66.93 -7.98
C THR A 5 -18.15 67.25 -8.55
N THR A 6 -17.48 66.28 -9.22
CA THR A 6 -17.02 66.43 -10.62
C THR A 6 -16.59 65.11 -11.23
N THR A 7 -17.23 64.79 -12.32
CA THR A 7 -16.94 63.79 -13.38
C THR A 7 -15.69 64.22 -14.16
N ILE A 8 -14.94 63.26 -14.73
CA ILE A 8 -14.41 63.33 -16.11
C ILE A 8 -13.93 61.95 -16.55
N ALA A 9 -14.47 61.53 -17.70
CA ALA A 9 -14.05 60.39 -18.51
C ALA A 9 -12.86 60.77 -19.39
N ALA A 10 -12.01 59.84 -19.71
CA ALA A 10 -11.21 59.88 -20.93
C ALA A 10 -10.84 58.46 -21.42
N LEU A 11 -11.31 58.21 -22.58
CA LEU A 11 -11.09 57.11 -23.52
C LEU A 11 -9.76 57.33 -24.24
N ALA A 12 -8.91 56.31 -24.39
CA ALA A 12 -7.90 56.28 -25.45
C ALA A 12 -7.58 54.87 -25.89
N LEU A 13 -7.94 54.59 -27.15
CA LEU A 13 -7.50 53.50 -28.03
C LEU A 13 -6.05 53.67 -28.42
N THR A 14 -5.45 52.59 -28.89
CA THR A 14 -4.41 52.37 -29.93
C THR A 14 -3.29 51.48 -29.39
N THR A 15 -2.62 50.60 -30.05
CA THR A 15 -2.56 50.09 -31.43
C THR A 15 -1.66 48.83 -31.37
N SER A 16 -1.98 47.91 -32.24
CA SER A 16 -1.20 46.68 -32.56
C SER A 16 0.20 47.00 -33.12
N VAL A 17 1.22 46.28 -32.66
CA VAL A 17 2.46 46.12 -33.48
C VAL A 17 2.82 44.66 -33.56
N LEU A 18 2.66 44.11 -34.77
CA LEU A 18 3.27 42.87 -35.21
C LEU A 18 4.75 43.14 -35.51
N VAL A 19 5.64 42.39 -34.85
CA VAL A 19 7.03 42.25 -35.36
C VAL A 19 7.29 40.77 -35.58
N ALA A 20 7.36 40.42 -36.86
CA ALA A 20 7.95 39.19 -37.33
C ALA A 20 9.48 39.29 -37.27
N GLY A 21 10.13 38.39 -36.57
CA GLY A 21 11.57 38.25 -36.53
C GLY A 21 11.95 36.78 -36.64
N CYS A 22 12.39 36.38 -37.84
CA CYS A 22 13.09 35.11 -38.08
C CYS A 22 14.49 35.16 -37.47
N GLY A 23 14.86 34.13 -36.67
CA GLY A 23 16.19 33.94 -36.13
C GLY A 23 16.39 32.52 -35.66
N ASN A 24 17.30 31.83 -36.27
CA ASN A 24 17.69 30.44 -36.31
C ASN A 24 18.10 29.84 -34.94
N GLY A 25 17.64 28.63 -34.69
CA GLY A 25 18.39 27.48 -34.13
C GLY A 25 18.73 27.45 -32.66
N GLU A 26 17.87 26.74 -31.92
CA GLU A 26 18.35 25.76 -30.91
C GLU A 26 17.15 24.92 -30.48
N LYS A 27 17.24 23.59 -30.67
CA LYS A 27 16.22 22.64 -30.24
C LYS A 27 16.28 22.52 -28.72
N ALA A 28 15.52 23.33 -28.02
CA ALA A 28 15.13 23.06 -26.64
C ALA A 28 14.11 21.92 -26.68
N SER A 29 14.53 20.75 -26.20
CA SER A 29 13.66 19.61 -25.93
C SER A 29 12.67 20.01 -24.84
N THR A 30 11.53 20.54 -25.21
CA THR A 30 10.39 20.67 -24.35
C THR A 30 9.77 19.28 -24.18
N THR A 31 10.16 18.57 -23.14
CA THR A 31 9.36 17.49 -22.58
C THR A 31 7.97 18.08 -22.29
N LYS A 32 7.01 17.79 -23.14
CA LYS A 32 5.60 18.05 -22.89
C LYS A 32 5.24 17.28 -21.62
N LYS A 33 5.13 17.98 -20.47
CA LYS A 33 4.29 17.52 -19.38
C LYS A 33 2.89 17.38 -20.00
N GLU A 34 2.43 16.15 -20.20
CA GLU A 34 1.02 15.89 -20.43
C GLU A 34 0.27 16.45 -19.21
N SER A 35 -0.37 17.58 -19.39
CA SER A 35 -1.29 18.11 -18.40
C SER A 35 -2.44 17.10 -18.28
N ASN A 36 -2.58 16.43 -17.14
CA ASN A 36 -3.75 15.65 -16.77
C ASN A 36 -4.97 16.60 -16.70
N LYS A 37 -5.57 16.88 -17.87
CA LYS A 37 -6.80 17.67 -17.93
C LYS A 37 -7.90 16.89 -17.23
N GLY A 38 -8.27 17.31 -16.02
CA GLY A 38 -9.39 16.77 -15.24
C GLY A 38 -9.04 16.19 -13.88
N MET A 39 -7.77 16.15 -13.47
CA MET A 39 -7.38 15.75 -12.11
C MET A 39 -7.04 16.97 -11.25
N ALA A 40 -7.38 16.94 -9.97
CA ALA A 40 -6.96 17.96 -9.01
C ALA A 40 -5.43 18.03 -8.89
N ASP A 41 -4.87 19.17 -8.51
CA ASP A 41 -3.42 19.36 -8.34
C ASP A 41 -2.84 18.40 -7.28
N LYS A 42 -3.60 18.11 -6.24
CA LYS A 42 -3.31 17.12 -5.20
C LYS A 42 -4.40 16.05 -5.21
N GLN A 43 -3.99 14.80 -5.33
CA GLN A 43 -4.87 13.65 -5.35
C GLN A 43 -5.04 13.10 -3.92
N VAL A 44 -6.10 13.50 -3.25
CA VAL A 44 -6.42 13.09 -1.86
C VAL A 44 -7.69 12.25 -1.87
N LEU A 45 -7.68 11.15 -1.13
CA LEU A 45 -8.84 10.29 -0.92
C LEU A 45 -9.20 10.28 0.57
N ASN A 46 -10.45 10.62 0.90
CA ASN A 46 -10.98 10.64 2.26
C ASN A 46 -11.91 9.46 2.47
N LEU A 47 -11.54 8.55 3.35
CA LEU A 47 -12.26 7.31 3.61
C LEU A 47 -12.72 7.24 5.07
N LEU A 48 -13.65 6.33 5.31
CA LEU A 48 -14.19 6.03 6.63
C LEU A 48 -13.95 4.56 6.98
N GLU A 49 -13.56 4.32 8.22
CA GLU A 49 -13.46 3.01 8.85
C GLU A 49 -14.37 2.96 10.07
N THR A 50 -14.91 1.79 10.37
CA THR A 50 -15.82 1.61 11.52
C THR A 50 -15.13 1.16 12.79
N ALA A 51 -13.86 0.76 12.70
CA ALA A 51 -13.08 0.25 13.82
C ALA A 51 -11.61 0.71 13.77
N GLU A 52 -10.98 0.70 14.92
CA GLU A 52 -9.53 0.92 15.09
C GLU A 52 -8.73 -0.22 14.45
N ILE A 53 -7.48 0.09 14.04
CA ILE A 53 -6.48 -0.89 13.64
C ILE A 53 -5.91 -1.54 14.91
N PRO A 54 -6.13 -2.85 15.14
CA PRO A 54 -5.61 -3.48 16.37
C PRO A 54 -4.08 -3.60 16.37
N SER A 55 -3.50 -3.88 15.21
CA SER A 55 -2.05 -4.02 15.03
C SER A 55 -1.66 -3.96 13.56
N MET A 56 -0.51 -3.38 13.30
CA MET A 56 0.14 -3.40 11.98
C MET A 56 1.28 -4.44 11.90
N ASP A 57 1.29 -5.45 12.78
CA ASP A 57 2.18 -6.61 12.69
C ASP A 57 1.56 -7.70 11.82
N THR A 58 2.06 -7.88 10.59
CA THR A 58 1.52 -8.85 9.62
C THR A 58 1.54 -10.30 10.11
N SER A 59 2.43 -10.62 11.06
CA SER A 59 2.47 -11.96 11.67
C SER A 59 1.38 -12.19 12.74
N LYS A 60 0.76 -11.11 13.26
CA LYS A 60 -0.23 -11.19 14.37
C LYS A 60 -1.63 -10.81 13.95
N SER A 61 -1.78 -9.94 12.95
CA SER A 61 -3.08 -9.39 12.56
C SER A 61 -3.95 -10.42 11.87
N THR A 62 -5.24 -10.44 12.22
CA THR A 62 -6.25 -11.35 11.65
C THR A 62 -7.51 -10.62 11.21
N ASP A 63 -7.53 -9.29 11.36
CA ASP A 63 -8.70 -8.46 11.13
C ASP A 63 -8.67 -7.74 9.78
N SER A 64 -9.85 -7.44 9.24
CA SER A 64 -10.02 -6.83 7.93
C SER A 64 -9.58 -5.36 7.87
N VAL A 65 -9.55 -4.65 9.00
CA VAL A 65 -9.14 -3.23 9.06
C VAL A 65 -7.65 -3.14 8.83
N SER A 66 -6.85 -3.93 9.59
CA SER A 66 -5.40 -4.04 9.40
C SER A 66 -5.06 -4.48 7.97
N PHE A 67 -5.78 -5.47 7.43
CA PHE A 67 -5.52 -5.98 6.07
C PHE A 67 -5.74 -4.93 4.98
N ARG A 68 -6.75 -4.07 5.11
CA ARG A 68 -6.94 -2.95 4.19
C ARG A 68 -5.76 -1.97 4.19
N VAL A 69 -5.14 -1.76 5.33
CA VAL A 69 -3.93 -0.93 5.43
C VAL A 69 -2.73 -1.65 4.84
N PHE A 70 -2.54 -2.93 5.16
CA PHE A 70 -1.40 -3.70 4.65
C PHE A 70 -1.32 -3.70 3.13
N VAL A 71 -2.42 -3.97 2.42
CA VAL A 71 -2.41 -4.03 0.95
C VAL A 71 -2.12 -2.67 0.28
N ASN A 72 -2.22 -1.58 1.04
CA ASN A 72 -1.87 -0.24 0.59
C ASN A 72 -0.45 0.20 1.03
N ALA A 73 0.02 -0.28 2.18
CA ALA A 73 1.29 0.16 2.76
C ALA A 73 2.43 -0.86 2.60
N MET A 74 2.11 -2.11 2.30
CA MET A 74 3.07 -3.19 2.14
C MET A 74 2.77 -3.98 0.86
N GLU A 75 3.74 -4.79 0.41
CA GLU A 75 3.59 -5.63 -0.78
C GLU A 75 4.28 -6.97 -0.58
N GLY A 76 3.58 -8.05 -0.96
CA GLY A 76 4.08 -9.42 -0.96
C GLY A 76 4.81 -9.79 -2.25
N LEU A 77 5.10 -11.09 -2.43
CA LEU A 77 5.68 -11.58 -3.69
C LEU A 77 4.76 -11.31 -4.87
N TYR A 78 3.46 -11.53 -4.67
CA TYR A 78 2.39 -11.20 -5.61
C TYR A 78 1.39 -10.25 -4.97
N ARG A 79 0.56 -9.62 -5.78
CA ARG A 79 -0.62 -8.82 -5.40
C ARG A 79 -1.80 -9.26 -6.26
N LEU A 80 -3.02 -8.99 -5.84
CA LEU A 80 -4.21 -9.25 -6.65
C LEU A 80 -4.53 -8.01 -7.50
N ASP A 81 -4.90 -8.23 -8.76
CA ASP A 81 -5.44 -7.18 -9.62
C ASP A 81 -6.94 -6.93 -9.34
N LYS A 82 -7.56 -6.05 -10.13
CA LYS A 82 -9.00 -5.72 -10.02
C LYS A 82 -9.93 -6.93 -10.25
N ASP A 83 -9.44 -7.98 -10.89
CA ASP A 83 -10.17 -9.21 -11.20
C ASP A 83 -9.83 -10.36 -10.21
N ASN A 84 -9.14 -10.03 -9.11
CA ASN A 84 -8.61 -10.94 -8.09
C ASN A 84 -7.61 -11.98 -8.65
N LYS A 85 -6.90 -11.64 -9.70
CA LYS A 85 -5.84 -12.51 -10.26
C LYS A 85 -4.49 -12.13 -9.69
N PRO A 86 -3.61 -13.12 -9.39
CA PRO A 86 -2.27 -12.83 -8.91
C PRO A 86 -1.43 -12.17 -10.00
N THR A 87 -0.84 -11.02 -9.67
CA THR A 87 0.08 -10.27 -10.51
C THR A 87 1.39 -10.05 -9.77
N PRO A 88 2.54 -9.98 -10.47
CA PRO A 88 3.83 -9.77 -9.84
C PRO A 88 3.88 -8.52 -8.96
N GLY A 89 4.21 -8.70 -7.69
CA GLY A 89 4.52 -7.66 -6.72
C GLY A 89 6.04 -7.53 -6.53
N MET A 90 6.55 -7.89 -5.34
CA MET A 90 7.99 -7.91 -5.06
C MET A 90 8.76 -8.93 -5.93
N ALA A 91 8.13 -10.04 -6.32
CA ALA A 91 8.69 -10.93 -7.33
C ALA A 91 8.47 -10.34 -8.72
N LYS A 92 9.52 -10.21 -9.52
CA LYS A 92 9.42 -9.82 -10.94
C LYS A 92 9.23 -11.04 -11.85
N ASP A 93 9.68 -12.23 -11.41
CA ASP A 93 9.57 -13.49 -12.13
C ASP A 93 9.49 -14.67 -11.16
N VAL A 94 8.94 -15.79 -11.62
CA VAL A 94 8.89 -17.05 -10.89
C VAL A 94 9.14 -18.25 -11.81
N LYS A 95 9.99 -19.16 -11.39
CA LYS A 95 10.17 -20.48 -12.02
C LYS A 95 9.54 -21.53 -11.15
N ILE A 96 8.66 -22.34 -11.74
CA ILE A 96 7.95 -23.41 -11.04
C ILE A 96 8.48 -24.74 -11.58
N SER A 97 8.84 -25.68 -10.69
CA SER A 97 9.28 -27.03 -11.08
C SER A 97 8.17 -27.82 -11.76
N GLU A 98 8.53 -28.87 -12.49
CA GLU A 98 7.57 -29.72 -13.21
C GLU A 98 6.57 -30.41 -12.26
N ASP A 99 7.00 -30.78 -11.06
CA ASP A 99 6.17 -31.35 -10.00
C ASP A 99 5.32 -30.31 -9.27
N LYS A 100 5.47 -29.02 -9.61
CA LYS A 100 4.75 -27.88 -9.04
C LYS A 100 4.92 -27.71 -7.52
N LYS A 101 6.02 -28.23 -6.96
CA LYS A 101 6.32 -28.12 -5.53
C LYS A 101 7.41 -27.09 -5.22
N THR A 102 8.26 -26.73 -6.19
CA THR A 102 9.35 -25.78 -5.97
C THR A 102 9.10 -24.52 -6.78
N TYR A 103 9.08 -23.38 -6.08
CA TYR A 103 8.95 -22.05 -6.64
C TYR A 103 10.25 -21.30 -6.41
N THR A 104 10.85 -20.79 -7.49
CA THR A 104 12.04 -19.93 -7.41
C THR A 104 11.64 -18.53 -7.87
N PHE A 105 11.50 -17.62 -6.92
CA PHE A 105 11.13 -16.23 -7.17
C PHE A 105 12.39 -15.39 -7.39
N GLU A 106 12.39 -14.57 -8.42
CA GLU A 106 13.37 -13.52 -8.64
C GLU A 106 12.78 -12.17 -8.17
N LEU A 107 13.38 -11.56 -7.13
CA LEU A 107 12.90 -10.30 -6.57
C LEU A 107 13.39 -9.12 -7.40
N ARG A 108 12.54 -8.09 -7.51
CA ARG A 108 12.91 -6.80 -8.10
C ARG A 108 13.77 -5.97 -7.17
N ASP A 109 14.39 -4.94 -7.70
CA ASP A 109 15.03 -3.94 -6.89
C ASP A 109 13.97 -3.06 -6.22
N ALA A 110 13.84 -3.22 -4.91
CA ALA A 110 12.89 -2.51 -4.08
C ALA A 110 13.54 -2.10 -2.77
N LYS A 111 12.96 -1.09 -2.13
CA LYS A 111 13.46 -0.52 -0.88
C LYS A 111 12.34 -0.46 0.16
N TRP A 112 12.72 -0.63 1.40
CA TRP A 112 11.95 -0.23 2.54
C TRP A 112 11.83 1.30 2.61
N SER A 113 10.87 1.81 3.36
CA SER A 113 10.64 3.25 3.53
C SER A 113 11.83 4.01 4.13
N ASN A 114 12.71 3.33 4.87
CA ASN A 114 13.96 3.88 5.39
C ASN A 114 15.13 3.87 4.38
N GLY A 115 14.92 3.32 3.17
CA GLY A 115 15.92 3.23 2.11
C GLY A 115 16.71 1.92 2.06
N ASP A 116 16.59 1.05 3.05
CA ASP A 116 17.23 -0.27 3.04
C ASP A 116 16.67 -1.12 1.91
N PRO A 117 17.46 -2.01 1.28
CA PRO A 117 16.95 -2.91 0.25
C PRO A 117 16.00 -3.95 0.85
N VAL A 118 14.93 -4.28 0.12
CA VAL A 118 14.11 -5.47 0.38
C VAL A 118 14.84 -6.68 -0.19
N ARG A 119 15.00 -7.72 0.63
CA ARG A 119 15.78 -8.92 0.32
C ARG A 119 14.95 -10.18 0.48
N ALA A 120 15.39 -11.27 -0.16
CA ALA A 120 14.79 -12.59 0.01
C ALA A 120 14.81 -13.06 1.49
N GLN A 121 15.84 -12.68 2.25
CA GLN A 121 15.92 -12.99 3.67
C GLN A 121 14.80 -12.35 4.50
N ASP A 122 14.23 -11.21 4.08
CA ASP A 122 13.10 -10.57 4.76
C ASP A 122 11.83 -11.45 4.71
N PHE A 123 11.64 -12.20 3.62
CA PHE A 123 10.56 -13.18 3.50
C PHE A 123 10.82 -14.41 4.36
N VAL A 124 12.05 -14.93 4.34
CA VAL A 124 12.45 -16.08 5.18
C VAL A 124 12.21 -15.76 6.65
N TYR A 125 12.69 -14.62 7.11
CA TYR A 125 12.50 -14.17 8.48
C TYR A 125 11.02 -14.02 8.84
N ALA A 126 10.23 -13.36 7.98
CA ALA A 126 8.80 -13.13 8.22
C ALA A 126 8.03 -14.45 8.41
N TRP A 127 8.27 -15.44 7.55
CA TRP A 127 7.55 -16.72 7.59
C TRP A 127 8.02 -17.57 8.77
N GLN A 128 9.32 -17.60 9.09
CA GLN A 128 9.85 -18.26 10.28
C GLN A 128 9.28 -17.63 11.55
N ARG A 129 9.19 -16.29 11.62
CA ARG A 129 8.63 -15.58 12.76
C ARG A 129 7.14 -15.87 12.92
N THR A 130 6.36 -15.89 11.84
CA THR A 130 4.93 -16.21 11.89
C THR A 130 4.70 -17.65 12.39
N LEU A 131 5.60 -18.57 12.06
CA LEU A 131 5.54 -19.97 12.49
C LEU A 131 6.17 -20.23 13.88
N ASP A 132 6.78 -19.21 14.49
CA ASP A 132 7.34 -19.36 15.84
C ASP A 132 6.21 -19.65 16.83
N LYS A 133 6.30 -20.80 17.52
CA LYS A 133 5.35 -21.24 18.53
C LYS A 133 5.17 -20.20 19.66
N ALA A 134 6.24 -19.48 20.01
CA ALA A 134 6.18 -18.47 21.06
C ALA A 134 5.40 -17.23 20.63
N LEU A 135 5.36 -16.90 19.34
CA LEU A 135 4.55 -15.82 18.79
C LEU A 135 3.05 -16.13 18.82
N ALA A 136 2.68 -17.41 18.76
CA ALA A 136 1.31 -17.91 18.77
C ALA A 136 0.40 -17.22 17.72
N ALA A 137 0.94 -17.01 16.50
CA ALA A 137 0.23 -16.36 15.41
C ALA A 137 -1.02 -17.16 14.99
N GLU A 138 -2.21 -16.57 15.10
CA GLU A 138 -3.47 -17.25 14.76
C GLU A 138 -3.53 -17.69 13.29
N TYR A 139 -2.93 -16.91 12.37
CA TYR A 139 -2.92 -17.19 10.94
C TYR A 139 -1.67 -17.97 10.47
N ALA A 140 -0.90 -18.54 11.40
CA ALA A 140 0.23 -19.42 11.05
C ALA A 140 -0.18 -20.56 10.10
N PHE A 141 -1.41 -21.07 10.21
CA PHE A 141 -1.91 -22.18 9.40
C PHE A 141 -1.96 -21.86 7.89
N ILE A 142 -2.04 -20.58 7.49
CA ILE A 142 -2.05 -20.16 6.08
C ILE A 142 -0.71 -20.50 5.40
N LEU A 143 0.38 -20.61 6.18
CA LEU A 143 1.70 -21.03 5.69
C LEU A 143 1.88 -22.55 5.57
N PHE A 144 0.90 -23.36 5.97
CA PHE A 144 1.10 -24.83 6.08
C PHE A 144 1.27 -25.57 4.75
N ASP A 145 0.99 -24.92 3.62
CA ASP A 145 1.38 -25.44 2.31
C ASP A 145 2.91 -25.45 2.11
N VAL A 146 3.66 -24.60 2.82
CA VAL A 146 5.12 -24.59 2.79
C VAL A 146 5.64 -25.82 3.53
N LYS A 147 6.60 -26.51 2.91
CA LYS A 147 7.21 -27.73 3.45
C LYS A 147 7.70 -27.54 4.88
N ASN A 148 7.36 -28.47 5.74
CA ASN A 148 7.69 -28.48 7.18
C ASN A 148 7.00 -27.38 8.03
N ALA A 149 6.21 -26.47 7.44
CA ALA A 149 5.66 -25.34 8.18
C ALA A 149 4.84 -25.76 9.41
N GLN A 150 3.98 -26.78 9.28
CA GLN A 150 3.20 -27.27 10.42
C GLN A 150 4.09 -27.86 11.54
N LYS A 151 5.17 -28.55 11.19
CA LYS A 151 6.10 -29.14 12.17
C LYS A 151 6.92 -28.07 12.88
N VAL A 152 7.35 -27.04 12.13
CA VAL A 152 8.04 -25.87 12.70
C VAL A 152 7.10 -25.14 13.67
N ASN A 153 5.86 -24.87 13.27
CA ASN A 153 4.89 -24.19 14.12
C ASN A 153 4.56 -24.95 15.42
N LYS A 154 4.56 -26.30 15.39
CA LYS A 154 4.41 -27.13 16.57
C LYS A 154 5.68 -27.21 17.43
N GLY A 155 6.82 -26.74 16.94
CA GLY A 155 8.13 -26.88 17.57
C GLY A 155 8.74 -28.29 17.44
N GLU A 156 8.24 -29.10 16.50
CA GLU A 156 8.77 -30.43 16.19
C GLU A 156 10.04 -30.37 15.33
N LEU A 157 10.19 -29.28 14.56
CA LEU A 157 11.37 -28.98 13.75
C LEU A 157 11.85 -27.55 14.03
N PRO A 158 13.15 -27.27 13.94
CA PRO A 158 13.68 -25.92 14.04
C PRO A 158 13.31 -25.08 12.80
N ALA A 159 13.30 -23.75 12.94
CA ALA A 159 12.85 -22.83 11.91
C ALA A 159 13.67 -22.91 10.59
N ASP A 160 14.94 -23.27 10.64
CA ASP A 160 15.83 -23.43 9.49
C ASP A 160 15.48 -24.65 8.60
N GLN A 161 14.61 -25.55 9.07
CA GLN A 161 14.06 -26.67 8.31
C GLN A 161 12.79 -26.30 7.52
N LEU A 162 12.30 -25.06 7.64
CA LEU A 162 11.20 -24.57 6.83
C LEU A 162 11.57 -24.58 5.34
N GLY A 163 10.63 -25.00 4.49
CA GLY A 163 10.80 -25.05 3.03
C GLY A 163 10.89 -23.68 2.35
N VAL A 164 11.57 -22.72 2.97
CA VAL A 164 11.86 -21.41 2.38
C VAL A 164 13.31 -21.03 2.61
N LYS A 165 13.99 -20.58 1.56
CA LYS A 165 15.41 -20.17 1.63
C LYS A 165 15.72 -19.00 0.72
N ALA A 166 16.48 -18.03 1.22
CA ALA A 166 17.16 -17.05 0.42
C ALA A 166 18.44 -17.67 -0.15
N LYS A 167 18.48 -17.87 -1.47
CA LYS A 167 19.69 -18.34 -2.16
C LYS A 167 20.73 -17.23 -2.25
N ASP A 168 20.25 -16.02 -2.45
CA ASP A 168 20.96 -14.75 -2.42
C ASP A 168 19.97 -13.63 -2.08
N ASP A 169 20.39 -12.36 -2.11
CA ASP A 169 19.54 -11.21 -1.75
C ASP A 169 18.28 -11.09 -2.63
N LYS A 170 18.29 -11.65 -3.84
CA LYS A 170 17.21 -11.50 -4.83
C LYS A 170 16.53 -12.81 -5.23
N THR A 171 17.00 -13.93 -4.75
CA THR A 171 16.46 -15.23 -5.11
C THR A 171 15.87 -15.93 -3.90
N LEU A 172 14.54 -16.06 -3.86
CA LEU A 172 13.81 -16.80 -2.85
C LEU A 172 13.36 -18.15 -3.41
N VAL A 173 13.71 -19.23 -2.74
CA VAL A 173 13.27 -20.59 -3.10
C VAL A 173 12.28 -21.06 -2.06
N VAL A 174 11.12 -21.54 -2.51
CA VAL A 174 10.05 -22.08 -1.67
C VAL A 174 9.73 -23.49 -2.13
N GLU A 175 9.76 -24.43 -1.19
CA GLU A 175 9.30 -25.81 -1.38
C GLU A 175 7.95 -26.02 -0.69
N LEU A 176 7.00 -26.63 -1.37
CA LEU A 176 5.67 -26.96 -0.84
C LEU A 176 5.60 -28.44 -0.41
N GLU A 177 4.74 -28.75 0.56
CA GLU A 177 4.40 -30.12 0.94
C GLU A 177 3.76 -30.87 -0.23
N GLN A 178 2.79 -30.23 -0.88
CA GLN A 178 2.06 -30.74 -2.05
C GLN A 178 1.90 -29.63 -3.09
N PRO A 179 1.64 -29.97 -4.36
CA PRO A 179 1.31 -28.96 -5.37
C PRO A 179 0.07 -28.15 -4.95
N ALA A 180 0.20 -26.82 -4.89
CA ALA A 180 -0.88 -25.89 -4.55
C ALA A 180 -1.10 -24.90 -5.71
N PRO A 181 -2.10 -25.10 -6.58
CA PRO A 181 -2.34 -24.23 -7.75
C PRO A 181 -2.59 -22.76 -7.38
N TYR A 182 -3.09 -22.53 -6.17
CA TYR A 182 -3.42 -21.22 -5.61
C TYR A 182 -2.26 -20.57 -4.83
N PHE A 183 -1.07 -21.14 -4.86
CA PHE A 183 0.04 -20.67 -4.02
C PHE A 183 0.46 -19.23 -4.35
N LEU A 184 0.41 -18.82 -5.61
CA LEU A 184 0.73 -17.44 -5.99
C LEU A 184 -0.29 -16.45 -5.41
N GLU A 185 -1.58 -16.80 -5.37
CA GLU A 185 -2.60 -15.99 -4.71
C GLU A 185 -2.32 -15.86 -3.21
N LEU A 186 -1.91 -16.97 -2.54
CA LEU A 186 -1.56 -16.91 -1.11
C LEU A 186 -0.41 -15.93 -0.84
N THR A 187 0.56 -15.82 -1.75
CA THR A 187 1.70 -14.90 -1.56
C THR A 187 1.31 -13.42 -1.65
N SER A 188 0.06 -13.11 -2.01
CA SER A 188 -0.53 -11.77 -1.94
C SER A 188 -1.21 -11.48 -0.61
N PHE A 189 -1.33 -12.48 0.27
CA PHE A 189 -1.95 -12.32 1.57
C PHE A 189 -0.94 -11.76 2.61
N PRO A 190 -1.35 -10.82 3.50
CA PRO A 190 -0.43 -10.12 4.39
C PRO A 190 0.47 -11.00 5.26
N THR A 191 0.01 -12.18 5.67
CA THR A 191 0.82 -13.15 6.44
C THR A 191 2.09 -13.61 5.68
N PHE A 192 2.11 -13.50 4.34
CA PHE A 192 3.27 -13.82 3.50
C PHE A 192 4.18 -12.62 3.22
N PHE A 193 3.83 -11.41 3.71
CA PHE A 193 4.61 -10.21 3.40
C PHE A 193 5.98 -10.24 4.10
N PRO A 194 6.99 -9.58 3.53
CA PRO A 194 8.33 -9.54 4.10
C PRO A 194 8.37 -8.69 5.36
N LEU A 195 9.32 -8.95 6.24
CA LEU A 195 9.62 -8.17 7.43
C LEU A 195 11.13 -7.89 7.50
N ASN A 196 11.52 -6.63 7.75
CA ASN A 196 12.90 -6.29 8.00
C ASN A 196 13.31 -6.78 9.40
N GLU A 197 14.08 -7.87 9.46
CA GLU A 197 14.46 -8.53 10.71
C GLU A 197 15.12 -7.58 11.70
N LYS A 198 16.07 -6.77 11.24
CA LYS A 198 16.79 -5.81 12.08
C LYS A 198 15.81 -4.85 12.73
N TYR A 199 14.92 -4.26 11.93
CA TYR A 199 13.96 -3.28 12.42
C TYR A 199 12.93 -3.88 13.38
N VAL A 200 12.39 -5.07 13.08
CA VAL A 200 11.47 -5.78 13.98
C VAL A 200 12.12 -6.03 15.33
N LYS A 201 13.37 -6.52 15.35
CA LYS A 201 14.12 -6.75 16.60
C LYS A 201 14.42 -5.47 17.37
N GLU A 202 14.74 -4.36 16.68
CA GLU A 202 14.97 -3.06 17.30
C GLU A 202 13.70 -2.49 17.96
N GLN A 203 12.52 -2.69 17.35
CA GLN A 203 11.27 -2.20 17.89
C GLN A 203 10.72 -3.11 19.03
N GLY A 204 11.04 -4.40 19.01
CA GLY A 204 10.59 -5.37 19.99
C GLY A 204 9.06 -5.39 20.12
N ASP A 205 8.53 -5.30 21.35
CA ASP A 205 7.09 -5.34 21.63
C ASP A 205 6.31 -4.13 21.05
N LYS A 206 7.00 -3.08 20.63
CA LYS A 206 6.36 -1.89 20.02
C LYS A 206 6.16 -2.04 18.53
N TYR A 207 6.70 -3.09 17.89
CA TYR A 207 6.57 -3.30 16.46
C TYR A 207 5.09 -3.42 16.07
N GLY A 208 4.66 -2.61 15.10
CA GLY A 208 3.30 -2.64 14.59
C GLY A 208 2.25 -1.92 15.42
N LEU A 209 2.64 -1.18 16.47
CA LEU A 209 1.70 -0.47 17.35
C LEU A 209 1.63 1.04 17.11
N GLU A 210 2.57 1.60 16.35
CA GLU A 210 2.63 3.03 16.02
C GLU A 210 3.11 3.22 14.57
N ALA A 211 2.75 4.34 13.94
CA ALA A 211 3.12 4.64 12.56
C ALA A 211 4.64 4.65 12.33
N ASP A 212 5.43 5.10 13.31
CA ASP A 212 6.89 5.15 13.28
C ASP A 212 7.56 3.86 13.77
N LYS A 213 6.79 2.83 14.12
CA LYS A 213 7.26 1.52 14.58
C LYS A 213 7.14 0.44 13.50
N LEU A 214 7.16 0.86 12.23
CA LEU A 214 7.00 0.02 11.04
C LEU A 214 7.94 0.48 9.93
N LEU A 215 8.31 -0.44 9.05
CA LEU A 215 8.84 -0.14 7.73
C LEU A 215 7.83 -0.58 6.68
N TYR A 216 7.74 0.19 5.63
CA TYR A 216 6.80 0.03 4.53
C TYR A 216 7.56 -0.26 3.24
N ASN A 217 7.08 -1.20 2.45
CA ASN A 217 7.62 -1.53 1.13
C ASN A 217 6.59 -1.39 0.00
N GLY A 218 5.37 -0.95 0.33
CA GLY A 218 4.25 -0.76 -0.59
C GLY A 218 4.12 0.69 -1.09
N PRO A 219 3.01 0.97 -1.81
CA PRO A 219 2.76 2.26 -2.46
C PRO A 219 2.62 3.44 -1.49
N PHE A 220 2.24 3.19 -0.24
CA PHE A 220 2.06 4.23 0.78
C PHE A 220 2.83 3.92 2.05
N THR A 221 3.09 4.97 2.85
CA THR A 221 3.57 4.89 4.22
C THR A 221 2.53 5.51 5.14
N MET A 222 2.35 4.97 6.33
CA MET A 222 1.51 5.60 7.34
C MET A 222 2.27 6.78 7.95
N SER A 223 1.80 7.99 7.68
CA SER A 223 2.45 9.23 8.14
C SER A 223 1.89 9.73 9.47
N GLN A 224 0.69 9.27 9.83
CA GLN A 224 0.03 9.57 11.10
C GLN A 224 -0.88 8.41 11.48
N TRP A 225 -0.93 8.11 12.77
CA TRP A 225 -1.90 7.21 13.37
C TRP A 225 -2.31 7.78 14.73
N LYS A 226 -3.52 8.31 14.80
CA LYS A 226 -4.16 8.76 16.02
C LYS A 226 -5.20 7.73 16.42
N HIS A 227 -4.85 6.92 17.38
CA HIS A 227 -5.71 5.81 17.83
C HIS A 227 -7.13 6.25 18.13
N GLU A 228 -8.10 5.44 17.74
CA GLU A 228 -9.55 5.67 17.87
C GLU A 228 -10.08 6.92 17.14
N GLN A 229 -9.26 7.60 16.32
CA GLN A 229 -9.66 8.83 15.63
C GLN A 229 -9.44 8.74 14.12
N ASN A 230 -8.20 8.65 13.68
CA ASN A 230 -7.85 8.66 12.26
C ASN A 230 -6.43 8.16 12.00
N TYR A 231 -6.17 7.77 10.74
CA TYR A 231 -4.83 7.59 10.25
C TYR A 231 -4.67 8.19 8.84
N GLN A 232 -3.43 8.46 8.46
CA GLN A 232 -3.09 9.04 7.18
C GLN A 232 -2.01 8.23 6.49
N LEU A 233 -2.24 7.89 5.22
CA LEU A 233 -1.26 7.27 4.35
C LEU A 233 -0.77 8.32 3.34
N LYS A 234 0.55 8.37 3.11
CA LYS A 234 1.18 9.23 2.09
C LYS A 234 1.93 8.38 1.09
N LYS A 235 1.95 8.82 -0.16
CA LYS A 235 2.68 8.17 -1.24
C LYS A 235 4.13 7.89 -0.81
N ASN A 236 4.57 6.64 -0.98
CA ASN A 236 5.91 6.21 -0.64
C ASN A 236 6.91 6.57 -1.76
N PRO A 237 7.85 7.49 -1.56
CA PRO A 237 8.82 7.86 -2.59
C PRO A 237 9.82 6.73 -2.91
N ASN A 238 9.96 5.76 -2.02
CA ASN A 238 10.85 4.60 -2.19
C ASN A 238 10.18 3.38 -2.83
N TYR A 239 8.86 3.44 -3.08
CA TYR A 239 8.15 2.34 -3.71
C TYR A 239 8.67 2.12 -5.14
N TRP A 240 8.91 0.86 -5.51
CA TRP A 240 9.49 0.52 -6.81
C TRP A 240 8.61 0.95 -8.00
N ASP A 241 7.28 0.92 -7.84
CA ASP A 241 6.28 1.27 -8.87
C ASP A 241 5.59 2.62 -8.59
N LYS A 242 6.30 3.53 -7.92
CA LYS A 242 5.76 4.83 -7.47
C LYS A 242 5.15 5.67 -8.59
N ASP A 243 5.63 5.51 -9.84
CA ASP A 243 5.19 6.34 -10.97
C ASP A 243 3.77 5.95 -11.43
N THR A 244 3.30 4.74 -11.12
CA THR A 244 1.92 4.30 -11.38
C THR A 244 0.94 4.75 -10.30
N VAL A 245 1.44 5.10 -9.09
CA VAL A 245 0.61 5.56 -7.97
C VAL A 245 0.15 6.99 -8.23
N LYS A 246 -1.16 7.20 -8.38
CA LYS A 246 -1.75 8.51 -8.70
C LYS A 246 -2.15 9.30 -7.45
N LEU A 247 -2.58 8.62 -6.39
CA LEU A 247 -2.93 9.28 -5.13
C LEU A 247 -1.67 9.78 -4.40
N ASP A 248 -1.76 10.99 -3.88
CA ASP A 248 -0.72 11.58 -3.01
C ASP A 248 -0.96 11.21 -1.54
N GLU A 249 -2.24 11.09 -1.15
CA GLU A 249 -2.64 10.94 0.25
C GLU A 249 -3.98 10.21 0.38
N ILE A 250 -4.09 9.39 1.41
CA ILE A 250 -5.34 8.76 1.85
C ILE A 250 -5.54 9.12 3.31
N ASN A 251 -6.63 9.83 3.62
CA ASN A 251 -7.06 10.14 4.98
C ASN A 251 -8.16 9.16 5.36
N VAL A 252 -8.07 8.56 6.53
CA VAL A 252 -9.09 7.64 7.03
C VAL A 252 -9.53 8.06 8.41
N SER A 253 -10.82 8.35 8.56
CA SER A 253 -11.44 8.69 9.83
C SER A 253 -12.19 7.48 10.40
N ILE A 254 -12.06 7.24 11.71
CA ILE A 254 -12.80 6.18 12.41
C ILE A 254 -14.16 6.72 12.81
N VAL A 255 -15.21 6.19 12.16
CA VAL A 255 -16.60 6.61 12.34
C VAL A 255 -17.46 5.39 12.56
N LYS A 256 -17.87 5.16 13.81
CA LYS A 256 -18.58 3.94 14.24
C LYS A 256 -20.04 3.92 13.75
N GLU A 257 -20.68 5.10 13.66
CA GLU A 257 -22.10 5.22 13.31
C GLU A 257 -22.30 5.48 11.81
N THR A 258 -23.07 4.65 11.13
CA THR A 258 -23.36 4.80 9.69
C THR A 258 -24.01 6.14 9.37
N SER A 259 -24.94 6.63 10.22
CA SER A 259 -25.58 7.95 10.03
C SER A 259 -24.59 9.10 10.02
N THR A 260 -23.57 9.06 10.88
CA THR A 260 -22.47 10.05 10.87
C THR A 260 -21.65 9.94 9.58
N GLY A 261 -21.34 8.71 9.13
CA GLY A 261 -20.63 8.46 7.88
C GLY A 261 -21.41 8.99 6.66
N VAL A 262 -22.72 8.79 6.62
CA VAL A 262 -23.63 9.33 5.59
C VAL A 262 -23.59 10.87 5.57
N ASN A 263 -23.63 11.52 6.73
CA ASN A 263 -23.57 12.98 6.82
C ASN A 263 -22.21 13.52 6.34
N LEU A 264 -21.11 12.83 6.63
CA LEU A 264 -19.77 13.20 6.12
C LEU A 264 -19.68 13.05 4.59
N TYR A 265 -20.28 12.00 4.03
CA TYR A 265 -20.37 11.83 2.58
C TYR A 265 -21.23 12.92 1.93
N ASP A 266 -22.44 13.21 2.45
CA ASP A 266 -23.34 14.24 1.93
C ASP A 266 -22.76 15.68 2.01
N SER A 267 -21.76 15.89 2.87
CA SER A 267 -21.06 17.18 3.04
C SER A 267 -19.68 17.23 2.38
N ASP A 268 -19.38 16.30 1.46
CA ASP A 268 -18.11 16.20 0.73
C ASP A 268 -16.87 16.05 1.65
N GLN A 269 -17.05 15.55 2.88
CA GLN A 269 -15.95 15.27 3.81
C GLN A 269 -15.44 13.83 3.73
N ALA A 270 -16.17 12.95 3.04
CA ALA A 270 -15.77 11.58 2.73
C ALA A 270 -16.11 11.26 1.28
N ASP A 271 -15.19 10.60 0.58
CA ASP A 271 -15.35 10.21 -0.83
C ASP A 271 -16.10 8.89 -0.99
N ARG A 272 -16.29 8.16 0.11
CA ARG A 272 -16.98 6.87 0.14
C ARG A 272 -17.60 6.62 1.51
N VAL A 273 -18.83 6.08 1.50
CA VAL A 273 -19.51 5.53 2.67
C VAL A 273 -20.06 4.15 2.37
N ILE A 274 -20.05 3.25 3.37
CA ILE A 274 -20.71 1.95 3.30
C ILE A 274 -22.09 2.11 3.93
N LEU A 275 -23.13 1.84 3.14
CA LEU A 275 -24.53 2.01 3.56
C LEU A 275 -25.05 0.75 4.26
N THR A 276 -25.78 0.94 5.36
CA THR A 276 -26.70 -0.06 5.88
C THR A 276 -28.04 -0.01 5.14
N SER A 277 -28.87 -1.05 5.27
CA SER A 277 -30.12 -1.19 4.52
C SER A 277 -31.06 0.03 4.66
N GLU A 278 -31.06 0.69 5.80
CA GLU A 278 -31.90 1.86 6.09
C GLU A 278 -31.58 3.10 5.22
N PHE A 279 -30.33 3.22 4.75
CA PHE A 279 -29.90 4.34 3.91
C PHE A 279 -29.91 4.03 2.41
N VAL A 280 -30.01 2.75 2.02
CA VAL A 280 -29.89 2.33 0.61
C VAL A 280 -30.92 3.01 -0.29
N ASP A 281 -32.18 3.16 0.17
CA ASP A 281 -33.27 3.72 -0.65
C ASP A 281 -33.07 5.22 -0.97
N LYS A 282 -32.32 5.95 -0.13
CA LYS A 282 -31.97 7.35 -0.38
C LYS A 282 -31.06 7.49 -1.62
N TYR A 283 -30.14 6.53 -1.85
CA TYR A 283 -29.08 6.60 -2.86
C TYR A 283 -29.32 5.71 -4.10
N LYS A 284 -30.41 4.93 -4.14
CA LYS A 284 -30.76 4.09 -5.32
C LYS A 284 -31.14 4.88 -6.57
N LYS A 285 -31.36 6.18 -6.46
CA LYS A 285 -31.86 7.02 -7.57
C LYS A 285 -30.77 7.93 -8.15
N GLU A 286 -29.57 7.84 -7.64
CA GLU A 286 -28.38 8.50 -8.14
C GLU A 286 -27.45 7.48 -8.84
#